data_9a995c77d1ff28eb84bde4a13f3fd072
#
_entry.id   9a995c77d1ff28eb84bde4a13f3fd072
#
_cell.length_a   1.000
_cell.length_b   1.000
_cell.length_c   1.000
_cell.angle_alpha   90.00
_cell.angle_beta   90.00
_cell.angle_gamma   90.00
#
_symmetry.space_group_name_H-M   'P 1'
#
loop_
_entity.id
_entity.type
_entity.pdbx_description
1 polymer ?
#
loop_
_entity_poly.entity_id
_entity_poly.type
_entity_poly.pdbx_seq_one_letter_code
_entity_poly.pdbx_strand_id
1 'polypeptide(L)'
;MMLRGEVDAEDRGTRMVYLLTAVMLVVAYFCGSIPSGFLIIKATTGKDIRQFGSGNIGMANAYRVGGAIPALLVLLGDAFKGALPVIIARSALHLPDLAVVLVGLAAIIGHDFPIFLRGQGGKGIATSLGVITALVPPVGLVAVIVWWIVILSTGYASLASLIMLFVATIVMAFYDTVFLAPHHPIFIIFLFALFVVAVWQHRGNIERLRLGTELKLRGEKAAVAPEATGSEDAA
;
A
#
# COMPACT_ATOMS: atom_id res chain seq x y z
N MET A 1 -22.66 18.51 41.09
CA MET A 1 -22.92 17.10 40.72
C MET A 1 -23.01 16.90 39.20
N MET A 2 -23.65 17.78 38.42
CA MET A 2 -23.71 17.71 36.94
C MET A 2 -22.32 17.75 36.26
N LEU A 3 -21.45 18.70 36.59
CA LEU A 3 -20.12 18.85 35.97
C LEU A 3 -19.22 17.60 36.10
N ARG A 4 -19.34 16.84 37.19
CA ARG A 4 -18.55 15.64 37.42
C ARG A 4 -19.01 14.47 36.53
N GLY A 5 -20.31 14.35 36.25
CA GLY A 5 -20.85 13.34 35.35
C GLY A 5 -20.49 13.58 33.89
N GLU A 6 -20.38 14.84 33.44
CA GLU A 6 -19.96 15.21 32.10
C GLU A 6 -18.49 14.92 31.88
N VAL A 7 -17.62 15.26 32.85
CA VAL A 7 -16.17 14.94 32.80
C VAL A 7 -15.93 13.43 32.76
N ASP A 8 -16.66 12.65 33.56
CA ASP A 8 -16.53 11.18 33.57
C ASP A 8 -17.03 10.54 32.26
N ALA A 9 -18.00 11.16 31.57
CA ALA A 9 -18.50 10.69 30.29
C ALA A 9 -17.53 11.01 29.16
N GLU A 10 -16.93 12.19 29.15
CA GLU A 10 -15.92 12.61 28.17
C GLU A 10 -14.65 11.76 28.28
N ASP A 11 -14.18 11.48 29.50
CA ASP A 11 -13.01 10.60 29.74
C ASP A 11 -13.28 9.17 29.24
N ARG A 12 -14.49 8.63 29.46
CA ARG A 12 -14.87 7.31 28.93
C ARG A 12 -14.92 7.29 27.41
N GLY A 13 -15.44 8.32 26.77
CA GLY A 13 -15.47 8.46 25.31
C GLY A 13 -14.05 8.46 24.73
N THR A 14 -13.17 9.25 25.30
CA THR A 14 -11.77 9.35 24.90
C THR A 14 -11.02 8.01 25.05
N ARG A 15 -11.20 7.32 26.18
CA ARG A 15 -10.62 5.98 26.40
C ARG A 15 -11.11 4.96 25.37
N MET A 16 -12.41 5.01 25.04
CA MET A 16 -12.98 4.12 24.02
C MET A 16 -12.36 4.35 22.65
N VAL A 17 -12.14 5.60 22.22
CA VAL A 17 -11.47 5.94 20.96
C VAL A 17 -10.05 5.39 20.95
N TYR A 18 -9.27 5.54 22.00
CA TYR A 18 -7.91 4.97 22.07
C TYR A 18 -7.92 3.44 22.01
N LEU A 19 -8.84 2.78 22.73
CA LEU A 19 -8.96 1.33 22.70
C LEU A 19 -9.32 0.81 21.30
N LEU A 20 -10.34 1.40 20.68
CA LEU A 20 -10.77 1.04 19.33
C LEU A 20 -9.64 1.29 18.31
N THR A 21 -8.92 2.40 18.44
CA THR A 21 -7.75 2.68 17.60
C THR A 21 -6.68 1.60 17.75
N ALA A 22 -6.31 1.24 18.98
CA ALA A 22 -5.31 0.21 19.23
C ALA A 22 -5.73 -1.15 18.64
N VAL A 23 -6.98 -1.56 18.81
CA VAL A 23 -7.52 -2.78 18.21
C VAL A 23 -7.46 -2.71 16.69
N MET A 24 -7.87 -1.59 16.09
CA MET A 24 -7.87 -1.42 14.64
C MET A 24 -6.45 -1.39 14.04
N LEU A 25 -5.46 -0.87 14.74
CA LEU A 25 -4.05 -0.95 14.31
C LEU A 25 -3.59 -2.40 14.18
N VAL A 26 -3.89 -3.23 15.18
CA VAL A 26 -3.56 -4.66 15.16
C VAL A 26 -4.31 -5.38 14.03
N VAL A 27 -5.62 -5.17 13.92
CA VAL A 27 -6.44 -5.77 12.86
C VAL A 27 -5.95 -5.36 11.48
N ALA A 28 -5.65 -4.08 11.26
CA ALA A 28 -5.16 -3.55 10.00
C ALA A 28 -3.79 -4.13 9.62
N TYR A 29 -2.87 -4.26 10.57
CA TYR A 29 -1.57 -4.91 10.33
C TYR A 29 -1.74 -6.37 9.89
N PHE A 30 -2.57 -7.16 10.59
CA PHE A 30 -2.80 -8.55 10.21
C PHE A 30 -3.53 -8.67 8.86
N CYS A 31 -4.52 -7.82 8.60
CA CYS A 31 -5.20 -7.73 7.31
C CYS A 31 -4.19 -7.43 6.19
N GLY A 32 -3.36 -6.40 6.37
CA GLY A 32 -2.29 -6.03 5.44
C GLY A 32 -1.28 -7.15 5.22
N SER A 33 -0.98 -7.94 6.27
CA SER A 33 -0.02 -9.04 6.21
C SER A 33 -0.48 -10.22 5.36
N ILE A 34 -1.76 -10.31 4.98
CA ILE A 34 -2.24 -11.36 4.06
C ILE A 34 -1.48 -11.23 2.73
N PRO A 35 -0.68 -12.25 2.35
CA PRO A 35 0.20 -12.15 1.19
C PRO A 35 -0.53 -12.54 -0.10
N SER A 36 -1.43 -11.69 -0.58
CA SER A 36 -2.30 -11.94 -1.73
C SER A 36 -1.54 -12.45 -2.95
N GLY A 37 -0.40 -11.82 -3.28
CA GLY A 37 0.41 -12.22 -4.43
C GLY A 37 1.01 -13.61 -4.31
N PHE A 38 1.51 -13.97 -3.12
CA PHE A 38 2.01 -15.32 -2.88
C PHE A 38 0.88 -16.35 -2.98
N LEU A 39 -0.23 -16.11 -2.31
CA LEU A 39 -1.36 -17.05 -2.28
C LEU A 39 -1.98 -17.26 -3.67
N ILE A 40 -2.25 -16.17 -4.41
CA ILE A 40 -2.88 -16.23 -5.72
C ILE A 40 -1.95 -16.91 -6.73
N ILE A 41 -0.67 -16.52 -6.81
CA ILE A 41 0.27 -17.13 -7.74
C ILE A 41 0.52 -18.60 -7.39
N LYS A 42 0.63 -18.95 -6.11
CA LYS A 42 0.76 -20.35 -5.70
C LYS A 42 -0.46 -21.17 -6.10
N ALA A 43 -1.67 -20.66 -5.91
CA ALA A 43 -2.91 -21.34 -6.25
C ALA A 43 -3.12 -21.49 -7.76
N THR A 44 -2.73 -20.48 -8.57
CA THR A 44 -3.01 -20.47 -10.01
C THR A 44 -1.92 -21.09 -10.87
N THR A 45 -0.66 -21.09 -10.40
CA THR A 45 0.50 -21.55 -11.19
C THR A 45 1.34 -22.63 -10.50
N GLY A 46 1.09 -22.94 -9.23
CA GLY A 46 1.92 -23.83 -8.41
C GLY A 46 3.28 -23.24 -7.99
N LYS A 47 3.66 -22.06 -8.47
CA LYS A 47 4.99 -21.44 -8.26
C LYS A 47 5.04 -20.57 -7.02
N ASP A 48 6.24 -20.41 -6.46
CA ASP A 48 6.51 -19.37 -5.46
C ASP A 48 6.95 -18.09 -6.19
N ILE A 49 6.11 -17.06 -6.13
CA ILE A 49 6.33 -15.78 -6.84
C ILE A 49 7.68 -15.13 -6.50
N ARG A 50 8.22 -15.40 -5.30
CA ARG A 50 9.48 -14.81 -4.82
C ARG A 50 10.71 -15.35 -5.56
N GLN A 51 10.59 -16.50 -6.20
CA GLN A 51 11.66 -17.16 -6.96
C GLN A 51 11.69 -16.76 -8.44
N PHE A 52 10.79 -15.87 -8.89
CA PHE A 52 10.67 -15.52 -10.31
C PHE A 52 10.63 -14.01 -10.52
N GLY A 53 11.13 -13.57 -11.67
CA GLY A 53 11.11 -12.19 -12.11
C GLY A 53 11.82 -11.24 -11.15
N SER A 54 11.12 -10.28 -10.57
CA SER A 54 11.70 -9.34 -9.59
C SER A 54 11.76 -9.86 -8.16
N GLY A 55 11.24 -11.06 -7.89
CA GLY A 55 11.11 -11.61 -6.54
C GLY A 55 10.05 -10.94 -5.66
N ASN A 56 9.44 -9.84 -6.10
CA ASN A 56 8.43 -9.12 -5.33
C ASN A 56 7.06 -9.80 -5.42
N ILE A 57 6.27 -9.76 -4.33
CA ILE A 57 4.94 -10.39 -4.30
C ILE A 57 3.82 -9.54 -4.91
N GLY A 58 4.10 -8.32 -5.41
CA GLY A 58 3.10 -7.40 -5.94
C GLY A 58 2.65 -7.71 -7.37
N MET A 59 1.62 -6.97 -7.83
CA MET A 59 0.91 -7.15 -9.09
C MET A 59 1.82 -7.22 -10.32
N ALA A 60 2.84 -6.35 -10.43
CA ALA A 60 3.72 -6.32 -11.60
C ALA A 60 4.52 -7.61 -11.77
N ASN A 61 4.98 -8.24 -10.68
CA ASN A 61 5.62 -9.54 -10.73
C ASN A 61 4.62 -10.66 -10.94
N ALA A 62 3.44 -10.57 -10.32
CA ALA A 62 2.34 -11.51 -10.57
C ALA A 62 1.95 -11.56 -12.06
N TYR A 63 1.97 -10.41 -12.76
CA TYR A 63 1.75 -10.36 -14.21
C TYR A 63 2.81 -11.15 -14.99
N ARG A 64 4.09 -11.00 -14.64
CA ARG A 64 5.19 -11.70 -15.32
C ARG A 64 5.14 -13.22 -15.08
N VAL A 65 4.73 -13.65 -13.89
CA VAL A 65 4.71 -15.07 -13.50
C VAL A 65 3.44 -15.78 -13.91
N GLY A 66 2.29 -15.16 -13.73
CA GLY A 66 0.96 -15.77 -13.88
C GLY A 66 0.08 -15.14 -14.97
N GLY A 67 0.50 -14.01 -15.56
CA GLY A 67 -0.28 -13.29 -16.57
C GLY A 67 -1.33 -12.34 -15.98
N ALA A 68 -2.24 -11.88 -16.84
CA ALA A 68 -3.13 -10.76 -16.53
C ALA A 68 -4.16 -11.06 -15.42
N ILE A 69 -4.79 -12.23 -15.45
CA ILE A 69 -5.86 -12.57 -14.48
C ILE A 69 -5.32 -12.69 -13.06
N PRO A 70 -4.26 -13.49 -12.78
CA PRO A 70 -3.65 -13.51 -11.45
C PRO A 70 -3.14 -12.13 -10.99
N ALA A 71 -2.55 -11.34 -11.90
CA ALA A 71 -2.10 -10.00 -11.57
C ALA A 71 -3.24 -9.07 -11.14
N LEU A 72 -4.38 -9.13 -11.83
CA LEU A 72 -5.58 -8.36 -11.46
C LEU A 72 -6.10 -8.78 -10.08
N LEU A 73 -6.16 -10.08 -9.81
CA LEU A 73 -6.60 -10.59 -8.50
C LEU A 73 -5.65 -10.13 -7.38
N VAL A 74 -4.33 -10.13 -7.63
CA VAL A 74 -3.33 -9.60 -6.69
C VAL A 74 -3.54 -8.10 -6.45
N LEU A 75 -3.74 -7.31 -7.52
CA LEU A 75 -4.01 -5.88 -7.41
C LEU A 75 -5.24 -5.60 -6.54
N LEU A 76 -6.35 -6.30 -6.83
CA LEU A 76 -7.61 -6.12 -6.11
C LEU A 76 -7.50 -6.59 -4.66
N GLY A 77 -6.86 -7.74 -4.41
CA GLY A 77 -6.64 -8.26 -3.06
C GLY A 77 -5.78 -7.34 -2.20
N ASP A 78 -4.68 -6.82 -2.78
CA ASP A 78 -3.79 -5.89 -2.08
C ASP A 78 -4.44 -4.52 -1.84
N ALA A 79 -5.24 -4.01 -2.79
CA ALA A 79 -6.00 -2.77 -2.60
C ALA A 79 -7.12 -2.95 -1.56
N PHE A 80 -7.85 -4.04 -1.62
CA PHE A 80 -8.96 -4.33 -0.70
C PHE A 80 -8.47 -4.45 0.76
N LYS A 81 -7.36 -5.16 1.00
CA LYS A 81 -6.83 -5.31 2.37
C LYS A 81 -6.33 -4.00 2.97
N GLY A 82 -5.97 -3.00 2.13
CA GLY A 82 -5.66 -1.64 2.56
C GLY A 82 -6.91 -0.82 2.82
N ALA A 83 -7.90 -0.89 1.93
CA ALA A 83 -9.14 -0.11 2.00
C ALA A 83 -10.05 -0.55 3.15
N LEU A 84 -10.23 -1.86 3.34
CA LEU A 84 -11.21 -2.42 4.28
C LEU A 84 -11.02 -1.93 5.73
N PRO A 85 -9.82 -1.99 6.34
CA PRO A 85 -9.63 -1.48 7.71
C PRO A 85 -9.90 0.02 7.82
N VAL A 86 -9.55 0.81 6.81
CA VAL A 86 -9.79 2.26 6.76
C VAL A 86 -11.29 2.56 6.71
N ILE A 87 -12.03 1.86 5.86
CA ILE A 87 -13.49 1.99 5.75
C ILE A 87 -14.15 1.66 7.10
N ILE A 88 -13.74 0.58 7.77
CA ILE A 88 -14.28 0.20 9.07
C ILE A 88 -13.97 1.29 10.11
N ALA A 89 -12.71 1.74 10.20
CA ALA A 89 -12.29 2.76 11.16
C ALA A 89 -13.07 4.07 10.98
N ARG A 90 -13.25 4.51 9.73
CA ARG A 90 -13.89 5.79 9.40
C ARG A 90 -15.42 5.71 9.48
N SER A 91 -16.04 4.73 8.80
CA SER A 91 -17.47 4.71 8.53
C SER A 91 -18.28 3.91 9.55
N ALA A 92 -17.69 2.89 10.18
CA ALA A 92 -18.37 2.09 11.18
C ALA A 92 -18.02 2.51 12.61
N LEU A 93 -16.76 2.86 12.87
CA LEU A 93 -16.28 3.23 14.22
C LEU A 93 -16.17 4.74 14.42
N HIS A 94 -16.30 5.55 13.37
CA HIS A 94 -16.23 7.02 13.40
C HIS A 94 -14.97 7.54 14.11
N LEU A 95 -13.83 6.87 13.91
CA LEU A 95 -12.58 7.28 14.51
C LEU A 95 -12.08 8.62 13.92
N PRO A 96 -11.35 9.43 14.69
CA PRO A 96 -10.79 10.69 14.21
C PRO A 96 -9.75 10.45 13.10
N ASP A 97 -9.55 11.43 12.21
CA ASP A 97 -8.72 11.31 11.01
C ASP A 97 -7.31 10.78 11.29
N LEU A 98 -6.66 11.23 12.36
CA LEU A 98 -5.35 10.72 12.74
C LEU A 98 -5.38 9.21 12.99
N ALA A 99 -6.37 8.71 13.71
CA ALA A 99 -6.52 7.28 13.97
C ALA A 99 -6.77 6.50 12.68
N VAL A 100 -7.62 7.02 11.79
CA VAL A 100 -7.92 6.42 10.48
C VAL A 100 -6.66 6.35 9.59
N VAL A 101 -5.86 7.41 9.57
CA VAL A 101 -4.56 7.44 8.85
C VAL A 101 -3.60 6.41 9.42
N LEU A 102 -3.49 6.31 10.73
CA LEU A 102 -2.63 5.32 11.39
C LEU A 102 -3.08 3.88 11.10
N VAL A 103 -4.39 3.62 11.04
CA VAL A 103 -4.94 2.32 10.62
C VAL A 103 -4.54 2.00 9.17
N GLY A 104 -4.63 2.97 8.25
CA GLY A 104 -4.16 2.80 6.87
C GLY A 104 -2.66 2.51 6.81
N LEU A 105 -1.85 3.23 7.59
CA LEU A 105 -0.41 3.00 7.69
C LEU A 105 -0.10 1.60 8.23
N ALA A 106 -0.82 1.12 9.24
CA ALA A 106 -0.65 -0.23 9.79
C ALA A 106 -0.93 -1.31 8.73
N ALA A 107 -1.96 -1.13 7.89
CA ALA A 107 -2.23 -2.05 6.79
C ALA A 107 -1.10 -2.06 5.73
N ILE A 108 -0.52 -0.90 5.41
CA ILE A 108 0.61 -0.80 4.48
C ILE A 108 1.86 -1.46 5.07
N ILE A 109 2.18 -1.19 6.34
CA ILE A 109 3.28 -1.84 7.05
C ILE A 109 3.09 -3.37 7.07
N GLY A 110 1.86 -3.85 7.29
CA GLY A 110 1.53 -5.27 7.21
C GLY A 110 1.82 -5.87 5.84
N HIS A 111 1.55 -5.15 4.74
CA HIS A 111 1.89 -5.60 3.39
C HIS A 111 3.40 -5.60 3.14
N ASP A 112 4.12 -4.60 3.60
CA ASP A 112 5.57 -4.45 3.38
C ASP A 112 6.37 -5.44 4.24
N PHE A 113 5.91 -5.68 5.47
CA PHE A 113 6.55 -6.55 6.45
C PHE A 113 5.56 -7.60 6.99
N PRO A 114 5.06 -8.50 6.12
CA PRO A 114 4.02 -9.46 6.50
C PRO A 114 4.56 -10.51 7.47
N ILE A 115 3.86 -10.69 8.58
CA ILE A 115 4.23 -11.70 9.58
C ILE A 115 4.21 -13.11 8.98
N PHE A 116 3.26 -13.39 8.08
CA PHE A 116 3.08 -14.71 7.44
C PHE A 116 4.20 -15.08 6.46
N LEU A 117 4.99 -14.10 5.99
CA LEU A 117 6.16 -14.34 5.12
C LEU A 117 7.49 -13.91 5.78
N ARG A 118 7.54 -13.83 7.10
CA ARG A 118 8.74 -13.46 7.87
C ARG A 118 9.33 -12.11 7.43
N GLY A 119 8.46 -11.15 7.15
CA GLY A 119 8.84 -9.80 6.72
C GLY A 119 9.21 -9.64 5.24
N GLN A 120 9.12 -10.70 4.42
CA GLN A 120 9.41 -10.64 2.98
C GLN A 120 8.14 -10.24 2.19
N GLY A 121 7.77 -8.98 2.26
CA GLY A 121 6.56 -8.43 1.68
C GLY A 121 6.75 -7.74 0.33
N GLY A 122 5.76 -6.89 0.01
CA GLY A 122 5.75 -6.06 -1.20
C GLY A 122 6.34 -4.67 -0.96
N LYS A 123 5.88 -3.71 -1.77
CA LYS A 123 6.22 -2.28 -1.67
C LYS A 123 5.01 -1.40 -1.36
N GLY A 124 3.92 -2.00 -0.94
CA GLY A 124 2.73 -1.32 -0.48
C GLY A 124 1.93 -0.50 -1.48
N ILE A 125 2.29 -0.48 -2.77
CA ILE A 125 1.68 0.43 -3.75
C ILE A 125 0.19 0.19 -3.94
N ALA A 126 -0.24 -1.04 -4.20
CA ALA A 126 -1.66 -1.36 -4.36
C ALA A 126 -2.42 -1.19 -3.04
N THR A 127 -1.80 -1.54 -1.91
CA THR A 127 -2.37 -1.34 -0.58
C THR A 127 -2.52 0.14 -0.26
N SER A 128 -1.49 0.97 -0.56
CA SER A 128 -1.58 2.44 -0.44
C SER A 128 -2.69 3.02 -1.32
N LEU A 129 -2.83 2.53 -2.55
CA LEU A 129 -3.91 2.95 -3.44
C LEU A 129 -5.29 2.65 -2.84
N GLY A 130 -5.47 1.46 -2.24
CA GLY A 130 -6.68 1.11 -1.51
C GLY A 130 -6.95 2.04 -0.34
N VAL A 131 -5.92 2.33 0.48
CA VAL A 131 -6.00 3.27 1.61
C VAL A 131 -6.38 4.67 1.13
N ILE A 132 -5.69 5.21 0.12
CA ILE A 132 -5.96 6.55 -0.44
C ILE A 132 -7.39 6.64 -0.97
N THR A 133 -7.85 5.61 -1.68
CA THR A 133 -9.22 5.57 -2.22
C THR A 133 -10.27 5.51 -1.11
N ALA A 134 -10.00 4.82 -0.01
CA ALA A 134 -10.90 4.78 1.15
C ALA A 134 -10.89 6.09 1.96
N LEU A 135 -9.75 6.79 2.02
CA LEU A 135 -9.64 8.10 2.69
C LEU A 135 -10.30 9.20 1.89
N VAL A 136 -9.94 9.34 0.61
CA VAL A 136 -10.39 10.43 -0.27
C VAL A 136 -10.63 9.86 -1.67
N PRO A 137 -11.84 9.32 -1.96
CA PRO A 137 -12.14 8.63 -3.22
C PRO A 137 -11.76 9.41 -4.50
N PRO A 138 -11.99 10.74 -4.61
CA PRO A 138 -11.58 11.49 -5.79
C PRO A 138 -10.07 11.48 -6.04
N VAL A 139 -9.26 11.60 -4.97
CA VAL A 139 -7.80 11.52 -5.07
C VAL A 139 -7.35 10.12 -5.47
N GLY A 140 -7.98 9.08 -4.89
CA GLY A 140 -7.74 7.68 -5.26
C GLY A 140 -8.05 7.41 -6.74
N LEU A 141 -9.15 7.94 -7.25
CA LEU A 141 -9.51 7.80 -8.68
C LEU A 141 -8.45 8.43 -9.60
N VAL A 142 -8.01 9.66 -9.29
CA VAL A 142 -6.93 10.31 -10.05
C VAL A 142 -5.65 9.49 -9.98
N ALA A 143 -5.30 8.95 -8.80
CA ALA A 143 -4.13 8.09 -8.63
C ALA A 143 -4.19 6.83 -9.52
N VAL A 144 -5.33 6.14 -9.58
CA VAL A 144 -5.56 5.01 -10.49
C VAL A 144 -5.34 5.41 -11.94
N ILE A 145 -5.96 6.51 -12.38
CA ILE A 145 -5.87 7.00 -13.77
C ILE A 145 -4.41 7.31 -14.11
N VAL A 146 -3.71 8.04 -13.27
CA VAL A 146 -2.28 8.40 -13.47
C VAL A 146 -1.42 7.14 -13.57
N TRP A 147 -1.64 6.17 -12.68
CA TRP A 147 -0.89 4.91 -12.71
C TRP A 147 -1.06 4.19 -14.04
N TRP A 148 -2.32 4.08 -14.52
CA TRP A 148 -2.61 3.44 -15.81
C TRP A 148 -2.03 4.21 -17.01
N ILE A 149 -2.11 5.53 -17.02
CA ILE A 149 -1.51 6.36 -18.08
C ILE A 149 0.00 6.09 -18.17
N VAL A 150 0.71 6.15 -17.03
CA VAL A 150 2.16 5.99 -17.02
C VAL A 150 2.59 4.56 -17.35
N ILE A 151 1.89 3.54 -16.82
CA ILE A 151 2.24 2.14 -17.11
C ILE A 151 1.99 1.78 -18.58
N LEU A 152 0.90 2.26 -19.18
CA LEU A 152 0.59 2.00 -20.58
C LEU A 152 1.53 2.74 -21.55
N SER A 153 1.98 3.94 -21.19
CA SER A 153 2.88 4.74 -22.02
C SER A 153 4.34 4.31 -21.92
N THR A 154 4.81 3.88 -20.73
CA THR A 154 6.24 3.58 -20.48
C THR A 154 6.56 2.10 -20.33
N GLY A 155 5.60 1.32 -19.84
CA GLY A 155 5.79 -0.09 -19.48
C GLY A 155 6.41 -0.31 -18.08
N TYR A 156 6.83 0.73 -17.36
CA TYR A 156 7.54 0.61 -16.08
C TYR A 156 6.60 0.81 -14.89
N ALA A 157 6.26 -0.28 -14.19
CA ALA A 157 5.39 -0.23 -13.01
C ALA A 157 5.99 0.58 -11.85
N SER A 158 7.31 0.56 -11.69
CA SER A 158 8.03 1.35 -10.67
C SER A 158 7.88 2.85 -10.92
N LEU A 159 8.08 3.29 -12.16
CA LEU A 159 7.91 4.70 -12.55
C LEU A 159 6.45 5.14 -12.37
N ALA A 160 5.49 4.32 -12.81
CA ALA A 160 4.07 4.59 -12.65
C ALA A 160 3.70 4.77 -11.16
N SER A 161 4.25 3.94 -10.28
CA SER A 161 3.98 4.01 -8.83
C SER A 161 4.52 5.29 -8.18
N LEU A 162 5.73 5.71 -8.55
CA LEU A 162 6.33 6.94 -8.02
C LEU A 162 5.60 8.20 -8.51
N ILE A 163 5.29 8.26 -9.81
CA ILE A 163 4.54 9.39 -10.39
C ILE A 163 3.12 9.45 -9.80
N MET A 164 2.46 8.30 -9.65
CA MET A 164 1.13 8.22 -9.06
C MET A 164 1.11 8.82 -7.64
N LEU A 165 2.02 8.41 -6.75
CA LEU A 165 2.05 8.91 -5.37
C LEU A 165 2.43 10.39 -5.30
N PHE A 166 3.36 10.84 -6.13
CA PHE A 166 3.71 12.25 -6.24
C PHE A 166 2.51 13.10 -6.67
N VAL A 167 1.83 12.70 -7.76
CA VAL A 167 0.64 13.41 -8.27
C VAL A 167 -0.50 13.33 -7.26
N ALA A 168 -0.74 12.17 -6.62
CA ALA A 168 -1.76 12.03 -5.58
C ALA A 168 -1.53 13.00 -4.41
N THR A 169 -0.27 13.24 -4.02
CA THR A 169 0.06 14.21 -2.97
C THR A 169 -0.30 15.64 -3.38
N ILE A 170 0.03 16.03 -4.62
CA ILE A 170 -0.32 17.36 -5.15
C ILE A 170 -1.83 17.53 -5.27
N VAL A 171 -2.51 16.52 -5.82
CA VAL A 171 -3.98 16.52 -5.98
C VAL A 171 -4.67 16.58 -4.62
N MET A 172 -4.14 15.88 -3.59
CA MET A 172 -4.67 15.96 -2.24
C MET A 172 -4.55 17.36 -1.65
N ALA A 173 -3.40 18.02 -1.81
CA ALA A 173 -3.20 19.38 -1.33
C ALA A 173 -4.18 20.38 -1.99
N PHE A 174 -4.36 20.25 -3.31
CA PHE A 174 -5.35 21.04 -4.05
C PHE A 174 -6.79 20.73 -3.59
N TYR A 175 -7.13 19.44 -3.46
CA TYR A 175 -8.46 19.01 -3.06
C TYR A 175 -8.81 19.46 -1.64
N ASP A 176 -7.88 19.39 -0.71
CA ASP A 176 -8.04 19.88 0.65
C ASP A 176 -8.31 21.39 0.68
N THR A 177 -7.54 22.16 -0.11
CA THR A 177 -7.67 23.62 -0.14
C THR A 177 -8.98 24.09 -0.78
N VAL A 178 -9.48 23.39 -1.80
CA VAL A 178 -10.62 23.83 -2.61
C VAL A 178 -11.94 23.25 -2.14
N PHE A 179 -11.95 21.98 -1.73
CA PHE A 179 -13.20 21.23 -1.51
C PHE A 179 -13.43 20.77 -0.07
N LEU A 180 -12.40 20.76 0.78
CA LEU A 180 -12.53 20.35 2.16
C LEU A 180 -12.51 21.58 3.10
N ALA A 181 -13.59 21.74 3.85
CA ALA A 181 -13.67 22.70 4.94
C ALA A 181 -14.42 22.02 6.12
N PRO A 182 -13.78 21.88 7.31
CA PRO A 182 -12.41 22.27 7.65
C PRO A 182 -11.31 21.50 6.92
N HIS A 183 -10.10 22.09 6.80
CA HIS A 183 -8.96 21.44 6.18
C HIS A 183 -8.46 20.22 6.97
N HIS A 184 -7.97 19.21 6.26
CA HIS A 184 -7.44 17.96 6.81
C HIS A 184 -5.96 17.73 6.44
N PRO A 185 -5.02 18.58 6.93
CA PRO A 185 -3.60 18.54 6.53
C PRO A 185 -2.94 17.19 6.83
N ILE A 186 -3.51 16.39 7.73
CA ILE A 186 -2.99 15.05 8.05
C ILE A 186 -2.98 14.11 6.83
N PHE A 187 -3.93 14.26 5.90
CA PHE A 187 -3.96 13.45 4.69
C PHE A 187 -2.85 13.84 3.72
N ILE A 188 -2.54 15.15 3.62
CA ILE A 188 -1.42 15.64 2.80
C ILE A 188 -0.10 15.11 3.34
N ILE A 189 0.11 15.24 4.67
CA ILE A 189 1.30 14.75 5.36
C ILE A 189 1.45 13.23 5.16
N PHE A 190 0.35 12.49 5.26
CA PHE A 190 0.33 11.04 5.05
C PHE A 190 0.75 10.66 3.62
N LEU A 191 0.14 11.27 2.59
CA LEU A 191 0.48 10.98 1.20
C LEU A 191 1.93 11.35 0.87
N PHE A 192 2.41 12.48 1.38
CA PHE A 192 3.82 12.87 1.24
C PHE A 192 4.77 11.86 1.90
N ALA A 193 4.45 11.40 3.11
CA ALA A 193 5.23 10.37 3.79
C ALA A 193 5.23 9.05 3.00
N LEU A 194 4.08 8.63 2.46
CA LEU A 194 4.00 7.45 1.59
C LEU A 194 4.86 7.59 0.34
N PHE A 195 4.86 8.78 -0.29
CA PHE A 195 5.71 9.06 -1.44
C PHE A 195 7.20 8.92 -1.08
N VAL A 196 7.64 9.51 0.02
CA VAL A 196 9.04 9.42 0.49
C VAL A 196 9.44 7.96 0.77
N VAL A 197 8.59 7.20 1.47
CA VAL A 197 8.82 5.77 1.73
C VAL A 197 8.87 4.97 0.41
N ALA A 198 7.98 5.27 -0.53
CA ALA A 198 7.97 4.61 -1.83
C ALA A 198 9.25 4.89 -2.62
N VAL A 199 9.77 6.11 -2.63
CA VAL A 199 11.06 6.45 -3.25
C VAL A 199 12.19 5.60 -2.65
N TRP A 200 12.23 5.50 -1.32
CA TRP A 200 13.22 4.68 -0.64
C TRP A 200 13.09 3.19 -0.99
N GLN A 201 11.89 2.64 -1.01
CA GLN A 201 11.64 1.23 -1.37
C GLN A 201 11.92 0.94 -2.87
N HIS A 202 11.82 1.96 -3.72
CA HIS A 202 12.09 1.85 -5.15
C HIS A 202 13.53 2.23 -5.55
N ARG A 203 14.46 2.45 -4.59
CA ARG A 203 15.84 2.86 -4.89
C ARG A 203 16.54 1.95 -5.91
N GLY A 204 16.38 0.63 -5.79
CA GLY A 204 16.93 -0.32 -6.76
C GLY A 204 16.24 -0.26 -8.15
N ASN A 205 14.93 0.07 -8.19
CA ASN A 205 14.22 0.29 -9.44
C ASN A 205 14.67 1.61 -10.10
N ILE A 206 14.88 2.67 -9.31
CA ILE A 206 15.38 3.97 -9.78
C ILE A 206 16.75 3.79 -10.42
N GLU A 207 17.63 3.02 -9.80
CA GLU A 207 18.94 2.71 -10.35
C GLU A 207 18.83 1.94 -11.68
N ARG A 208 17.98 0.90 -11.74
CA ARG A 208 17.75 0.17 -13.00
C ARG A 208 17.09 1.03 -14.09
N LEU A 209 16.21 1.97 -13.71
CA LEU A 209 15.64 2.94 -14.65
C LEU A 209 16.73 3.85 -15.25
N ARG A 210 17.66 4.33 -14.42
CA ARG A 210 18.80 5.14 -14.86
C ARG A 210 19.74 4.39 -15.81
N LEU A 211 19.95 3.09 -15.54
CA LEU A 211 20.79 2.21 -16.34
C LEU A 211 20.07 1.61 -17.57
N GLY A 212 18.75 1.86 -17.73
CA GLY A 212 17.96 1.26 -18.81
C GLY A 212 17.69 -0.24 -18.66
N THR A 213 17.89 -0.80 -17.47
CA THR A 213 17.76 -2.25 -17.16
C THR A 213 16.52 -2.58 -16.33
N GLU A 214 15.62 -1.64 -16.11
CA GLU A 214 14.38 -1.89 -15.35
C GLU A 214 13.44 -2.79 -16.15
N LEU A 215 12.83 -3.76 -15.44
CA LEU A 215 11.91 -4.72 -16.02
C LEU A 215 10.60 -4.05 -16.44
N LYS A 216 10.25 -4.16 -17.72
CA LYS A 216 8.94 -3.76 -18.23
C LYS A 216 7.84 -4.71 -17.77
N LEU A 217 6.61 -4.22 -17.72
CA LEU A 217 5.45 -5.05 -17.42
C LEU A 217 5.21 -6.09 -18.51
N ARG A 218 5.32 -5.67 -19.78
CA ARG A 218 5.24 -6.54 -20.96
C ARG A 218 6.63 -6.62 -21.60
N GLY A 219 7.12 -7.82 -21.92
CA GLY A 219 8.36 -7.96 -22.70
C GLY A 219 9.24 -9.15 -22.37
N GLU A 220 9.27 -9.63 -21.12
CA GLU A 220 10.06 -10.82 -20.77
C GLU A 220 9.24 -11.78 -19.94
N LYS A 221 9.17 -13.05 -20.38
CA LYS A 221 8.69 -14.12 -19.49
C LYS A 221 9.63 -14.19 -18.30
N ALA A 222 9.07 -14.29 -17.09
CA ALA A 222 9.83 -14.32 -15.85
C ALA A 222 10.90 -15.43 -15.89
N ALA A 223 12.16 -15.04 -16.07
CA ALA A 223 13.29 -15.92 -15.78
C ALA A 223 13.33 -16.18 -14.25
N VAL A 224 13.93 -17.29 -13.86
CA VAL A 224 14.21 -17.59 -12.45
C VAL A 224 15.04 -16.42 -11.90
N ALA A 225 14.63 -15.88 -10.75
CA ALA A 225 15.40 -14.83 -10.09
C ALA A 225 16.81 -15.35 -9.81
N PRO A 226 17.87 -14.56 -10.04
CA PRO A 226 19.22 -14.97 -9.68
C PRO A 226 19.23 -15.31 -8.18
N GLU A 227 19.77 -16.48 -7.82
CA GLU A 227 20.00 -16.83 -6.42
C GLU A 227 20.81 -15.70 -5.78
N ALA A 228 20.38 -15.23 -4.63
CA ALA A 228 21.21 -14.37 -3.80
C ALA A 228 22.46 -15.19 -3.47
N THR A 229 23.55 -14.89 -4.15
CA THR A 229 24.86 -15.49 -3.84
C THR A 229 25.14 -15.21 -2.38
N GLY A 230 24.89 -16.22 -1.53
CA GLY A 230 25.36 -16.23 -0.18
C GLY A 230 26.86 -16.06 -0.22
N SER A 231 27.36 -15.07 0.48
CA SER A 231 28.77 -14.95 0.83
C SER A 231 29.15 -16.09 1.78
N GLU A 232 29.33 -17.30 1.23
CA GLU A 232 30.17 -18.32 1.80
C GLU A 232 31.53 -18.19 1.14
N ASP A 233 32.36 -17.33 1.69
CA ASP A 233 33.81 -17.38 1.60
C ASP A 233 34.42 -16.34 2.55
N ALA A 234 34.50 -16.72 3.83
CA ALA A 234 35.47 -16.18 4.76
C ALA A 234 35.67 -17.20 5.88
N ALA A 235 36.49 -18.21 5.55
CA ALA A 235 37.19 -18.98 6.57
C ALA A 235 38.46 -18.21 6.99
#